data_b5009a2aa4929233687b7201fdc5a371
#
_entry.id   b5009a2aa4929233687b7201fdc5a371
#
_cell.length_a   1.000
_cell.length_b   1.000
_cell.length_c   1.000
_cell.angle_alpha   90.00
_cell.angle_beta   90.00
_cell.angle_gamma   90.00
#
_symmetry.space_group_name_H-M   'P 1'
#
loop_
_entity.id
_entity.type
_entity.pdbx_description
1 polymer ?
#
loop_
_entity_poly.entity_id
_entity_poly.type
_entity_poly.pdbx_seq_one_letter_code
_entity_poly.pdbx_strand_id
1 'polypeptide(L)'
;MAGITLKDLAARLGLSITTVSRALAGYDDVAEATRQRVLQAAAEMGYVPDASARRLQKGRTDTIGFIIPTFGPRFSDPFFSELLAGIGNEAARHNLDLLVSTRAPDTPEEDEAYRRMVGGHLVDGLLVVRTRVGDRRIATLAAAGFPFVVFGRSDLEVDFCYVDEDSYRGFELVAEHLVGLGHKRIAFISAPSDLVFARYRRAGLMDTLERHGLNLAPEYCVAGDLTQRGGFQAMNQLLDLPQPPSAVVACNDLMALGAIGAAQRRGLAVGHD
;
A
#
# COMPACT_ATOMS: atom_id res chain seq x y z
N MET A 1 -12.29 -34.80 -5.69
CA MET A 1 -11.56 -35.96 -5.20
C MET A 1 -11.06 -35.61 -3.81
N ALA A 2 -11.29 -36.45 -2.79
CA ALA A 2 -10.74 -36.23 -1.45
C ALA A 2 -9.20 -36.35 -1.56
N GLY A 3 -8.46 -35.34 -1.13
CA GLY A 3 -7.00 -35.37 -1.12
C GLY A 3 -6.47 -36.41 -0.12
N ILE A 4 -5.24 -36.87 -0.35
CA ILE A 4 -4.53 -37.77 0.59
C ILE A 4 -4.39 -37.02 1.92
N THR A 5 -4.74 -37.73 3.02
CA THR A 5 -4.70 -37.15 4.37
C THR A 5 -3.44 -37.60 5.14
N LEU A 6 -3.12 -36.90 6.22
CA LEU A 6 -2.05 -37.30 7.14
C LEU A 6 -2.28 -38.69 7.72
N LYS A 7 -3.54 -39.08 7.89
CA LYS A 7 -3.93 -40.40 8.38
C LYS A 7 -3.61 -41.52 7.35
N ASP A 8 -3.82 -41.23 6.07
CA ASP A 8 -3.50 -42.17 4.99
C ASP A 8 -1.99 -42.42 4.88
N LEU A 9 -1.21 -41.33 5.01
CA LEU A 9 0.24 -41.39 5.02
C LEU A 9 0.77 -42.18 6.24
N ALA A 10 0.19 -41.98 7.41
CA ALA A 10 0.53 -42.70 8.62
C ALA A 10 0.21 -44.20 8.48
N ALA A 11 -0.95 -44.57 7.95
CA ALA A 11 -1.36 -45.94 7.68
C ALA A 11 -0.41 -46.65 6.70
N ARG A 12 -0.03 -45.98 5.61
CA ARG A 12 0.93 -46.54 4.61
C ARG A 12 2.29 -46.83 5.21
N LEU A 13 2.74 -46.03 6.16
CA LEU A 13 4.08 -46.16 6.76
C LEU A 13 4.10 -47.07 8.02
N GLY A 14 2.93 -47.42 8.57
CA GLY A 14 2.82 -48.14 9.85
C GLY A 14 3.28 -47.28 11.02
N LEU A 15 3.16 -45.95 10.93
CA LEU A 15 3.58 -45.00 11.97
C LEU A 15 2.37 -44.30 12.60
N SER A 16 2.56 -43.76 13.81
CA SER A 16 1.55 -42.89 14.40
C SER A 16 1.38 -41.57 13.62
N ILE A 17 0.18 -41.00 13.61
CA ILE A 17 -0.10 -39.69 12.98
C ILE A 17 0.84 -38.62 13.59
N THR A 18 1.09 -38.69 14.88
CA THR A 18 1.99 -37.77 15.59
C THR A 18 3.43 -37.89 15.07
N THR A 19 3.94 -39.11 14.89
CA THR A 19 5.29 -39.34 14.35
C THR A 19 5.42 -38.79 12.93
N VAL A 20 4.44 -39.07 12.07
CA VAL A 20 4.43 -38.53 10.69
C VAL A 20 4.35 -37.02 10.66
N SER A 21 3.48 -36.41 11.49
CA SER A 21 3.37 -34.95 11.60
C SER A 21 4.68 -34.32 12.05
N ARG A 22 5.34 -34.88 13.06
CA ARG A 22 6.64 -34.38 13.57
C ARG A 22 7.75 -34.55 12.56
N ALA A 23 7.80 -35.67 11.84
CA ALA A 23 8.75 -35.90 10.75
C ALA A 23 8.62 -34.86 9.63
N LEU A 24 7.38 -34.57 9.18
CA LEU A 24 7.09 -33.56 8.15
C LEU A 24 7.40 -32.12 8.63
N ALA A 25 7.24 -31.87 9.91
CA ALA A 25 7.51 -30.56 10.54
C ALA A 25 9.00 -30.36 10.87
N GLY A 26 9.86 -31.37 10.68
CA GLY A 26 11.31 -31.26 10.89
C GLY A 26 11.76 -31.28 12.34
N TYR A 27 10.97 -31.85 13.25
CA TYR A 27 11.35 -31.96 14.66
C TYR A 27 12.58 -32.85 14.86
N ASP A 28 13.54 -32.42 15.71
CA ASP A 28 14.83 -33.09 15.93
C ASP A 28 14.72 -34.42 16.69
N ASP A 29 13.60 -34.68 17.36
CA ASP A 29 13.34 -35.94 18.07
C ASP A 29 12.85 -37.09 17.16
N VAL A 30 12.74 -36.85 15.86
CA VAL A 30 12.46 -37.88 14.85
C VAL A 30 13.76 -38.30 14.18
N ALA A 31 14.09 -39.59 14.28
CA ALA A 31 15.28 -40.13 13.63
C ALA A 31 15.31 -39.81 12.14
N GLU A 32 16.46 -39.42 11.61
CA GLU A 32 16.64 -38.96 10.22
C GLU A 32 16.16 -40.04 9.21
N ALA A 33 16.44 -41.32 9.44
CA ALA A 33 15.93 -42.42 8.60
C ALA A 33 14.41 -42.47 8.54
N THR A 34 13.71 -42.17 9.66
CA THR A 34 12.25 -42.08 9.68
C THR A 34 11.75 -40.88 8.95
N ARG A 35 12.41 -39.71 9.12
CA ARG A 35 12.10 -38.48 8.42
C ARG A 35 12.17 -38.68 6.89
N GLN A 36 13.26 -39.26 6.40
CA GLN A 36 13.44 -39.49 4.97
C GLN A 36 12.36 -40.45 4.41
N ARG A 37 12.02 -41.53 5.12
CA ARG A 37 10.93 -42.43 4.74
C ARG A 37 9.58 -41.71 4.63
N VAL A 38 9.29 -40.81 5.58
CA VAL A 38 8.05 -40.02 5.59
C VAL A 38 8.01 -39.04 4.42
N LEU A 39 9.09 -38.31 4.18
CA LEU A 39 9.20 -37.36 3.06
C LEU A 39 9.06 -38.04 1.71
N GLN A 40 9.71 -39.18 1.53
CA GLN A 40 9.60 -39.96 0.31
C GLN A 40 8.17 -40.47 0.07
N ALA A 41 7.53 -41.07 1.07
CA ALA A 41 6.16 -41.54 0.96
C ALA A 41 5.15 -40.42 0.72
N ALA A 42 5.38 -39.22 1.33
CA ALA A 42 4.56 -38.05 1.08
C ALA A 42 4.65 -37.59 -0.39
N ALA A 43 5.86 -37.56 -0.96
CA ALA A 43 6.08 -37.25 -2.37
C ALA A 43 5.43 -38.29 -3.31
N GLU A 44 5.62 -39.56 -3.04
CA GLU A 44 5.04 -40.67 -3.84
C GLU A 44 3.52 -40.65 -3.82
N MET A 45 2.90 -40.32 -2.68
CA MET A 45 1.44 -40.25 -2.54
C MET A 45 0.85 -38.92 -2.99
N GLY A 46 1.67 -37.91 -3.29
CA GLY A 46 1.19 -36.57 -3.59
C GLY A 46 0.55 -35.89 -2.37
N TYR A 47 0.98 -36.27 -1.16
CA TYR A 47 0.49 -35.61 0.07
C TYR A 47 1.05 -34.22 0.20
N VAL A 48 0.15 -33.25 0.26
CA VAL A 48 0.48 -31.85 0.58
C VAL A 48 -0.04 -31.56 1.99
N PRO A 49 0.83 -31.18 2.93
CA PRO A 49 0.39 -30.81 4.28
C PRO A 49 -0.66 -29.70 4.24
N ASP A 50 -1.76 -29.88 4.97
CA ASP A 50 -2.79 -28.86 5.09
C ASP A 50 -2.20 -27.59 5.73
N ALA A 51 -2.28 -26.49 4.99
CA ALA A 51 -1.78 -25.18 5.44
C ALA A 51 -2.48 -24.75 6.74
N SER A 52 -3.78 -25.02 6.89
CA SER A 52 -4.56 -24.68 8.08
C SER A 52 -4.08 -25.47 9.31
N ALA A 53 -3.79 -26.76 9.15
CA ALA A 53 -3.24 -27.59 10.23
C ALA A 53 -1.83 -27.14 10.64
N ARG A 54 -0.98 -26.74 9.69
CA ARG A 54 0.36 -26.18 9.97
C ARG A 54 0.26 -24.84 10.69
N ARG A 55 -0.63 -23.96 10.27
CA ARG A 55 -0.89 -22.67 10.92
C ARG A 55 -1.30 -22.85 12.37
N LEU A 56 -2.25 -23.74 12.63
CA LEU A 56 -2.71 -24.07 13.99
C LEU A 56 -1.58 -24.58 14.88
N GLN A 57 -0.71 -25.42 14.35
CA GLN A 57 0.41 -26.02 15.09
C GLN A 57 1.56 -25.04 15.35
N LYS A 58 1.84 -24.13 14.39
CA LYS A 58 2.91 -23.14 14.50
C LYS A 58 2.47 -21.88 15.23
N GLY A 59 1.18 -21.61 15.35
CA GLY A 59 0.62 -20.32 15.81
C GLY A 59 0.96 -19.16 14.87
N ARG A 60 1.35 -19.44 13.62
CA ARG A 60 1.72 -18.46 12.58
C ARG A 60 1.14 -18.86 11.24
N THR A 61 0.82 -17.84 10.44
CA THR A 61 0.26 -18.01 9.10
C THR A 61 1.32 -17.94 8.01
N ASP A 62 2.50 -17.42 8.35
CA ASP A 62 3.57 -17.05 7.42
C ASP A 62 3.02 -16.17 6.27
N THR A 63 2.07 -15.30 6.59
CA THR A 63 1.35 -14.45 5.64
C THR A 63 1.31 -13.00 6.12
N ILE A 64 1.57 -12.05 5.22
CA ILE A 64 1.42 -10.61 5.44
C ILE A 64 0.16 -10.12 4.73
N GLY A 65 -0.66 -9.33 5.42
CA GLY A 65 -1.86 -8.72 4.86
C GLY A 65 -1.60 -7.35 4.26
N PHE A 66 -2.26 -7.06 3.14
CA PHE A 66 -2.21 -5.77 2.49
C PHE A 66 -3.60 -5.39 1.97
N ILE A 67 -4.19 -4.34 2.55
CA ILE A 67 -5.48 -3.81 2.09
C ILE A 67 -5.23 -2.55 1.28
N ILE A 68 -5.51 -2.64 -0.04
CA ILE A 68 -5.30 -1.54 -0.97
C ILE A 68 -6.58 -0.71 -1.03
N PRO A 69 -6.50 0.60 -0.74
CA PRO A 69 -7.64 1.49 -0.89
C PRO A 69 -7.94 1.71 -2.37
N THR A 70 -9.14 1.36 -2.81
CA THR A 70 -9.58 1.53 -4.20
C THR A 70 -10.76 2.49 -4.27
N PHE A 71 -10.61 3.52 -5.13
CA PHE A 71 -11.68 4.45 -5.46
C PHE A 71 -12.30 4.02 -6.81
N GLY A 72 -13.49 3.39 -6.76
CA GLY A 72 -14.20 2.92 -7.95
C GLY A 72 -13.69 1.58 -8.52
N PRO A 73 -14.18 1.17 -9.70
CA PRO A 73 -14.03 -0.19 -10.22
C PRO A 73 -12.64 -0.50 -10.82
N ARG A 74 -11.70 0.44 -10.81
CA ARG A 74 -10.39 0.28 -11.49
C ARG A 74 -9.24 0.46 -10.52
N PHE A 75 -8.43 -0.57 -10.40
CA PHE A 75 -7.10 -0.54 -9.82
C PHE A 75 -6.11 -0.08 -10.91
N SER A 76 -5.97 1.25 -11.08
CA SER A 76 -5.22 1.81 -12.21
C SER A 76 -4.02 2.67 -11.79
N ASP A 77 -3.71 2.75 -10.50
CA ASP A 77 -2.56 3.50 -10.02
C ASP A 77 -1.28 2.64 -10.11
N PRO A 78 -0.34 2.95 -11.04
CA PRO A 78 0.90 2.18 -11.22
C PRO A 78 1.74 2.10 -9.95
N PHE A 79 1.64 3.07 -9.06
CA PHE A 79 2.33 3.07 -7.77
C PHE A 79 2.05 1.79 -6.97
N PHE A 80 0.79 1.33 -6.92
CA PHE A 80 0.46 0.11 -6.18
C PHE A 80 0.98 -1.15 -6.85
N SER A 81 1.11 -1.17 -8.17
CA SER A 81 1.70 -2.31 -8.89
C SER A 81 3.19 -2.46 -8.57
N GLU A 82 3.94 -1.35 -8.59
CA GLU A 82 5.35 -1.33 -8.22
C GLU A 82 5.57 -1.67 -6.74
N LEU A 83 4.75 -1.10 -5.86
CA LEU A 83 4.80 -1.39 -4.42
C LEU A 83 4.53 -2.86 -4.14
N LEU A 84 3.51 -3.46 -4.78
CA LEU A 84 3.19 -4.88 -4.67
C LEU A 84 4.32 -5.77 -5.17
N ALA A 85 4.96 -5.40 -6.28
CA ALA A 85 6.09 -6.14 -6.82
C ALA A 85 7.27 -6.14 -5.81
N GLY A 86 7.58 -4.99 -5.23
CA GLY A 86 8.63 -4.87 -4.20
C GLY A 86 8.31 -5.69 -2.96
N ILE A 87 7.10 -5.56 -2.42
CA ILE A 87 6.65 -6.30 -1.22
C ILE A 87 6.64 -7.80 -1.49
N GLY A 88 6.08 -8.24 -2.63
CA GLY A 88 5.98 -9.65 -2.98
C GLY A 88 7.33 -10.32 -3.16
N ASN A 89 8.28 -9.62 -3.81
CA ASN A 89 9.64 -10.12 -3.98
C ASN A 89 10.35 -10.30 -2.63
N GLU A 90 10.19 -9.35 -1.71
CA GLU A 90 10.82 -9.44 -0.39
C GLU A 90 10.13 -10.47 0.51
N ALA A 91 8.81 -10.55 0.49
CA ALA A 91 8.05 -11.59 1.19
C ALA A 91 8.48 -13.00 0.75
N ALA A 92 8.63 -13.23 -0.55
CA ALA A 92 9.08 -14.51 -1.11
C ALA A 92 10.48 -14.91 -0.60
N ARG A 93 11.42 -13.97 -0.47
CA ARG A 93 12.76 -14.23 0.11
C ARG A 93 12.70 -14.73 1.54
N HIS A 94 11.67 -14.34 2.27
CA HIS A 94 11.43 -14.74 3.65
C HIS A 94 10.43 -15.89 3.80
N ASN A 95 10.03 -16.54 2.70
CA ASN A 95 9.01 -17.59 2.66
C ASN A 95 7.68 -17.14 3.28
N LEU A 96 7.30 -15.88 3.04
CA LEU A 96 6.03 -15.30 3.45
C LEU A 96 5.10 -15.17 2.25
N ASP A 97 3.83 -15.48 2.45
CA ASP A 97 2.77 -15.20 1.48
C ASP A 97 2.24 -13.76 1.64
N LEU A 98 1.70 -13.19 0.57
CA LEU A 98 1.04 -11.89 0.60
C LEU A 98 -0.46 -12.05 0.34
N LEU A 99 -1.28 -11.72 1.34
CA LEU A 99 -2.74 -11.69 1.23
C LEU A 99 -3.20 -10.28 0.88
N VAL A 100 -3.58 -10.09 -0.37
CA VAL A 100 -4.04 -8.78 -0.88
C VAL A 100 -5.56 -8.73 -0.88
N SER A 101 -6.12 -7.64 -0.39
CA SER A 101 -7.54 -7.32 -0.47
C SER A 101 -7.71 -5.87 -0.94
N THR A 102 -8.80 -5.57 -1.63
CA THR A 102 -9.14 -4.21 -2.06
C THR A 102 -10.43 -3.77 -1.38
N ARG A 103 -10.46 -2.54 -0.86
CA ARG A 103 -11.66 -1.96 -0.23
C ARG A 103 -11.72 -0.47 -0.53
N ALA A 104 -12.95 0.03 -0.62
CA ALA A 104 -13.16 1.47 -0.62
C ALA A 104 -12.73 2.03 0.75
N PRO A 105 -11.96 3.13 0.79
CA PRO A 105 -11.50 3.71 2.05
C PRO A 105 -12.66 4.32 2.85
N ASP A 106 -12.51 4.33 4.18
CA ASP A 106 -13.49 4.86 5.14
C ASP A 106 -14.87 4.23 5.07
N THR A 107 -14.93 2.94 4.73
CA THR A 107 -16.17 2.17 4.67
C THR A 107 -16.20 1.09 5.74
N PRO A 108 -17.44 0.66 6.16
CA PRO A 108 -17.59 -0.49 7.05
C PRO A 108 -16.94 -1.77 6.50
N GLU A 109 -16.88 -1.93 5.19
CA GLU A 109 -16.27 -3.06 4.50
C GLU A 109 -14.73 -3.05 4.64
N GLU A 110 -14.11 -1.87 4.71
CA GLU A 110 -12.70 -1.74 5.04
C GLU A 110 -12.44 -2.18 6.48
N ASP A 111 -13.20 -1.64 7.43
CA ASP A 111 -13.10 -1.99 8.85
C ASP A 111 -13.30 -3.50 9.06
N GLU A 112 -14.26 -4.12 8.37
CA GLU A 112 -14.51 -5.55 8.43
C GLU A 112 -13.34 -6.37 7.87
N ALA A 113 -12.71 -5.89 6.79
CA ALA A 113 -11.55 -6.55 6.21
C ALA A 113 -10.36 -6.57 7.20
N TYR A 114 -10.10 -5.46 7.90
CA TYR A 114 -9.09 -5.39 8.96
C TYR A 114 -9.43 -6.33 10.11
N ARG A 115 -10.67 -6.28 10.62
CA ARG A 115 -11.13 -7.18 11.70
C ARG A 115 -11.00 -8.65 11.34
N ARG A 116 -11.35 -9.02 10.08
CA ARG A 116 -11.26 -10.38 9.59
C ARG A 116 -9.81 -10.85 9.46
N MET A 117 -8.90 -10.00 8.98
CA MET A 117 -7.48 -10.35 8.85
C MET A 117 -6.83 -10.56 10.22
N VAL A 118 -7.09 -9.65 11.16
CA VAL A 118 -6.53 -9.70 12.52
C VAL A 118 -7.22 -10.75 13.37
N GLY A 119 -8.53 -10.63 13.58
CA GLY A 119 -9.29 -11.52 14.46
C GLY A 119 -9.50 -12.92 13.90
N GLY A 120 -9.47 -13.08 12.58
CA GLY A 120 -9.53 -14.38 11.91
C GLY A 120 -8.18 -15.10 11.83
N HIS A 121 -7.11 -14.51 12.36
CA HIS A 121 -5.74 -15.05 12.27
C HIS A 121 -5.35 -15.43 10.84
N LEU A 122 -5.70 -14.58 9.85
CA LEU A 122 -5.40 -14.84 8.44
C LEU A 122 -3.99 -14.40 8.08
N VAL A 123 -3.41 -13.46 8.84
CA VAL A 123 -2.11 -12.86 8.61
C VAL A 123 -1.35 -12.67 9.92
N ASP A 124 -0.03 -12.64 9.87
CA ASP A 124 0.85 -12.41 11.02
C ASP A 124 1.22 -10.94 11.20
N GLY A 125 0.99 -10.13 10.17
CA GLY A 125 1.24 -8.69 10.17
C GLY A 125 0.50 -8.01 9.03
N LEU A 126 0.41 -6.68 9.10
CA LEU A 126 -0.29 -5.85 8.11
C LEU A 126 0.60 -4.73 7.57
N LEU A 127 0.42 -4.43 6.29
CA LEU A 127 0.93 -3.22 5.67
C LEU A 127 -0.21 -2.22 5.53
N VAL A 128 -0.01 -1.01 6.06
CA VAL A 128 -0.98 0.09 5.99
C VAL A 128 -0.42 1.15 5.05
N VAL A 129 -1.22 1.58 4.09
CA VAL A 129 -0.85 2.60 3.09
C VAL A 129 -1.88 3.71 3.03
N ARG A 130 -1.51 4.83 2.39
CA ARG A 130 -2.40 6.01 2.28
C ARG A 130 -2.97 6.42 3.63
N THR A 131 -2.08 6.78 4.53
CA THR A 131 -2.42 7.22 5.88
C THR A 131 -3.35 8.43 5.84
N ARG A 132 -4.33 8.41 6.74
CA ARG A 132 -5.33 9.45 6.91
C ARG A 132 -5.09 10.22 8.20
N VAL A 133 -5.62 11.40 8.25
CA VAL A 133 -5.64 12.20 9.48
C VAL A 133 -6.49 11.49 10.53
N GLY A 134 -5.94 11.29 11.74
CA GLY A 134 -6.62 10.54 12.79
C GLY A 134 -6.89 9.07 12.39
N ASP A 135 -5.96 8.41 11.74
CA ASP A 135 -6.13 7.10 11.12
C ASP A 135 -6.54 6.01 12.11
N ARG A 136 -7.82 5.65 12.12
CA ARG A 136 -8.37 4.63 13.04
C ARG A 136 -7.76 3.25 12.85
N ARG A 137 -7.26 2.92 11.64
CA ARG A 137 -6.60 1.63 11.35
C ARG A 137 -5.33 1.52 12.17
N ILE A 138 -4.48 2.55 12.15
CA ILE A 138 -3.23 2.61 12.93
C ILE A 138 -3.54 2.56 14.42
N ALA A 139 -4.49 3.38 14.90
CA ALA A 139 -4.89 3.39 16.31
C ALA A 139 -5.39 2.02 16.79
N THR A 140 -6.22 1.35 15.98
CA THR A 140 -6.76 0.03 16.33
C THR A 140 -5.68 -1.05 16.34
N LEU A 141 -4.79 -1.07 15.36
CA LEU A 141 -3.69 -2.06 15.28
C LEU A 141 -2.70 -1.86 16.44
N ALA A 142 -2.34 -0.62 16.75
CA ALA A 142 -1.46 -0.29 17.87
C ALA A 142 -2.09 -0.70 19.20
N ALA A 143 -3.36 -0.37 19.44
CA ALA A 143 -4.07 -0.76 20.65
C ALA A 143 -4.21 -2.28 20.82
N ALA A 144 -4.32 -3.01 19.72
CA ALA A 144 -4.37 -4.48 19.72
C ALA A 144 -2.98 -5.13 19.87
N GLY A 145 -1.88 -4.37 19.84
CA GLY A 145 -0.53 -4.90 19.78
C GLY A 145 -0.27 -5.79 18.57
N PHE A 146 -1.04 -5.60 17.49
CA PHE A 146 -0.90 -6.41 16.30
C PHE A 146 0.26 -5.90 15.42
N PRO A 147 1.15 -6.77 14.90
CA PRO A 147 2.27 -6.34 14.08
C PRO A 147 1.82 -5.62 12.80
N PHE A 148 2.33 -4.41 12.56
CA PHE A 148 2.08 -3.69 11.32
C PHE A 148 3.22 -2.74 10.98
N VAL A 149 3.33 -2.41 9.70
CA VAL A 149 4.22 -1.38 9.16
C VAL A 149 3.39 -0.42 8.31
N VAL A 150 3.69 0.85 8.41
CA VAL A 150 2.98 1.90 7.66
C VAL A 150 3.89 2.41 6.53
N PHE A 151 3.36 2.52 5.33
CA PHE A 151 3.95 3.35 4.28
C PHE A 151 3.28 4.73 4.34
N GLY A 152 4.03 5.71 4.85
CA GLY A 152 3.58 7.05 5.16
C GLY A 152 3.74 7.38 6.65
N ARG A 153 3.50 8.65 7.00
CA ARG A 153 3.47 9.15 8.37
C ARG A 153 2.04 9.19 8.91
N SER A 154 1.90 9.39 10.21
CA SER A 154 0.63 9.65 10.89
C SER A 154 0.76 10.86 11.80
N ASP A 155 -0.37 11.47 12.10
CA ASP A 155 -0.53 12.53 13.09
C ASP A 155 -0.93 11.99 14.48
N LEU A 156 -0.97 10.67 14.64
CA LEU A 156 -1.28 10.01 15.90
C LEU A 156 -0.04 9.93 16.80
N GLU A 157 -0.22 10.18 18.09
CA GLU A 157 0.81 10.02 19.13
C GLU A 157 0.89 8.55 19.58
N VAL A 158 1.22 7.63 18.66
CA VAL A 158 1.43 6.21 18.92
C VAL A 158 2.70 5.73 18.24
N ASP A 159 3.42 4.83 18.89
CA ASP A 159 4.63 4.24 18.30
C ASP A 159 4.29 3.15 17.30
N PHE A 160 4.86 3.22 16.12
CA PHE A 160 4.77 2.20 15.07
C PHE A 160 5.95 2.28 14.10
N CYS A 161 6.22 1.16 13.42
CA CYS A 161 7.22 1.13 12.35
C CYS A 161 6.64 1.74 11.07
N TYR A 162 7.41 2.61 10.42
CA TYR A 162 6.99 3.18 9.14
C TYR A 162 8.17 3.38 8.17
N VAL A 163 7.82 3.45 6.90
CA VAL A 163 8.69 3.90 5.79
C VAL A 163 7.95 5.01 5.07
N ASP A 164 8.62 6.10 4.75
CA ASP A 164 8.00 7.25 4.07
C ASP A 164 9.01 7.94 3.16
N GLU A 165 8.53 8.57 2.11
CA GLU A 165 9.27 9.57 1.36
C GLU A 165 9.12 10.95 2.01
N ASP A 166 10.12 11.81 1.90
CA ASP A 166 10.03 13.18 2.37
C ASP A 166 9.19 14.04 1.40
N SER A 167 7.87 13.89 1.52
CA SER A 167 6.87 14.60 0.73
C SER A 167 6.98 16.14 0.89
N TYR A 168 7.35 16.63 2.07
CA TYR A 168 7.58 18.07 2.29
C TYR A 168 8.77 18.56 1.47
N ARG A 169 9.92 17.90 1.63
CA ARG A 169 11.14 18.26 0.90
C ARG A 169 10.97 18.12 -0.62
N GLY A 170 10.28 17.10 -1.08
CA GLY A 170 9.97 16.91 -2.50
C GLY A 170 9.25 18.12 -3.10
N PHE A 171 8.23 18.62 -2.41
CA PHE A 171 7.44 19.77 -2.87
C PHE A 171 8.12 21.10 -2.64
N GLU A 172 9.00 21.23 -1.64
CA GLU A 172 9.92 22.33 -1.50
C GLU A 172 10.84 22.45 -2.73
N LEU A 173 11.46 21.35 -3.17
CA LEU A 173 12.30 21.30 -4.38
C LEU A 173 11.55 21.71 -5.64
N VAL A 174 10.31 21.22 -5.80
CA VAL A 174 9.44 21.62 -6.93
C VAL A 174 9.18 23.12 -6.92
N ALA A 175 8.83 23.69 -5.76
CA ALA A 175 8.59 25.12 -5.64
C ALA A 175 9.85 25.95 -5.94
N GLU A 176 11.01 25.58 -5.37
CA GLU A 176 12.29 26.21 -5.64
C GLU A 176 12.62 26.22 -7.14
N HIS A 177 12.38 25.09 -7.81
CA HIS A 177 12.61 24.96 -9.24
C HIS A 177 11.74 25.93 -10.06
N LEU A 178 10.42 25.97 -9.78
CA LEU A 178 9.50 26.83 -10.52
C LEU A 178 9.76 28.31 -10.27
N VAL A 179 10.08 28.70 -9.03
CA VAL A 179 10.48 30.06 -8.68
C VAL A 179 11.79 30.42 -9.37
N GLY A 180 12.77 29.51 -9.40
CA GLY A 180 14.04 29.71 -10.11
C GLY A 180 13.86 29.91 -11.61
N LEU A 181 12.83 29.35 -12.22
CA LEU A 181 12.43 29.59 -13.62
C LEU A 181 11.64 30.91 -13.81
N GLY A 182 11.35 31.64 -12.75
CA GLY A 182 10.69 32.95 -12.78
C GLY A 182 9.15 32.88 -12.78
N HIS A 183 8.55 31.70 -12.52
CA HIS A 183 7.10 31.59 -12.41
C HIS A 183 6.57 32.33 -11.17
N LYS A 184 5.54 33.14 -11.36
CA LYS A 184 4.85 33.90 -10.31
C LYS A 184 3.40 33.46 -10.10
N ARG A 185 2.76 32.91 -11.14
CA ARG A 185 1.41 32.38 -11.09
C ARG A 185 1.51 30.86 -11.12
N ILE A 186 1.69 30.28 -9.94
CA ILE A 186 1.83 28.82 -9.74
C ILE A 186 0.52 28.30 -9.19
N ALA A 187 -0.04 27.26 -9.81
CA ALA A 187 -1.23 26.59 -9.32
C ALA A 187 -0.90 25.22 -8.73
N PHE A 188 -1.79 24.72 -7.88
CA PHE A 188 -1.67 23.43 -7.23
C PHE A 188 -2.96 22.60 -7.40
N ILE A 189 -2.83 21.45 -8.02
CA ILE A 189 -3.87 20.41 -8.04
C ILE A 189 -3.62 19.50 -6.85
N SER A 190 -4.38 19.71 -5.77
CA SER A 190 -4.20 19.00 -4.49
C SER A 190 -4.77 17.59 -4.52
N ALA A 191 -4.32 16.74 -3.61
CA ALA A 191 -5.00 15.50 -3.26
C ALA A 191 -6.11 15.75 -2.22
N PRO A 192 -6.98 14.77 -1.91
CA PRO A 192 -7.92 14.82 -0.80
C PRO A 192 -7.23 15.21 0.52
N SER A 193 -7.81 16.14 1.26
CA SER A 193 -7.18 16.80 2.42
C SER A 193 -7.10 15.91 3.67
N ASP A 194 -7.81 14.81 3.68
CA ASP A 194 -7.76 13.78 4.72
C ASP A 194 -6.49 12.91 4.65
N LEU A 195 -5.78 12.94 3.52
CA LEU A 195 -4.55 12.18 3.34
C LEU A 195 -3.35 12.92 3.94
N VAL A 196 -2.59 12.23 4.79
CA VAL A 196 -1.46 12.84 5.51
C VAL A 196 -0.38 13.35 4.57
N PHE A 197 0.01 12.57 3.54
CA PHE A 197 1.01 13.00 2.57
C PHE A 197 0.59 14.26 1.80
N ALA A 198 -0.70 14.45 1.55
CA ALA A 198 -1.22 15.63 0.86
C ALA A 198 -0.97 16.92 1.66
N ARG A 199 -1.05 16.83 2.98
CA ARG A 199 -0.73 17.96 3.88
C ARG A 199 0.75 18.34 3.81
N TYR A 200 1.65 17.35 3.85
CA TYR A 200 3.10 17.60 3.74
C TYR A 200 3.47 18.17 2.37
N ARG A 201 2.91 17.64 1.29
CA ARG A 201 3.14 18.16 -0.08
C ARG A 201 2.68 19.61 -0.21
N ARG A 202 1.48 19.89 0.28
CA ARG A 202 0.94 21.26 0.28
C ARG A 202 1.80 22.20 1.14
N ALA A 203 2.18 21.80 2.34
CA ALA A 203 3.00 22.61 3.23
C ALA A 203 4.36 22.92 2.59
N GLY A 204 5.08 21.92 2.05
CA GLY A 204 6.36 22.14 1.37
C GLY A 204 6.26 23.13 0.21
N LEU A 205 5.18 23.04 -0.59
CA LEU A 205 4.93 24.00 -1.67
C LEU A 205 4.65 25.41 -1.11
N MET A 206 3.71 25.54 -0.19
CA MET A 206 3.26 26.86 0.31
C MET A 206 4.35 27.59 1.07
N ASP A 207 5.02 26.94 2.02
CA ASP A 207 6.06 27.54 2.84
C ASP A 207 7.25 28.02 1.98
N THR A 208 7.54 27.29 0.90
CA THR A 208 8.58 27.69 -0.05
C THR A 208 8.17 28.88 -0.88
N LEU A 209 6.94 28.88 -1.42
CA LEU A 209 6.44 30.06 -2.15
C LEU A 209 6.46 31.30 -1.27
N GLU A 210 6.01 31.19 -0.01
CA GLU A 210 6.00 32.32 0.95
C GLU A 210 7.41 32.85 1.24
N ARG A 211 8.41 31.97 1.41
CA ARG A 211 9.83 32.36 1.57
C ARG A 211 10.36 33.18 0.38
N HIS A 212 9.80 32.99 -0.80
CA HIS A 212 10.14 33.75 -2.00
C HIS A 212 9.19 34.91 -2.29
N GLY A 213 8.34 35.29 -1.31
CA GLY A 213 7.39 36.39 -1.44
C GLY A 213 6.24 36.14 -2.41
N LEU A 214 5.95 34.86 -2.70
CA LEU A 214 4.84 34.44 -3.51
C LEU A 214 3.77 33.77 -2.64
N ASN A 215 2.51 33.86 -3.07
CA ASN A 215 1.41 33.21 -2.39
C ASN A 215 0.67 32.27 -3.36
N LEU A 216 0.26 31.12 -2.86
CA LEU A 216 -0.68 30.26 -3.58
C LEU A 216 -2.09 30.83 -3.41
N ALA A 217 -2.55 31.61 -4.38
CA ALA A 217 -3.88 32.21 -4.33
C ALA A 217 -4.97 31.12 -4.33
N PRO A 218 -6.09 31.34 -3.61
CA PRO A 218 -7.15 30.32 -3.49
C PRO A 218 -7.68 29.82 -4.83
N GLU A 219 -7.79 30.69 -5.83
CA GLU A 219 -8.24 30.33 -7.18
C GLU A 219 -7.27 29.42 -7.94
N TYR A 220 -6.00 29.39 -7.53
CA TYR A 220 -4.97 28.51 -8.08
C TYR A 220 -4.85 27.19 -7.31
N CYS A 221 -5.70 26.97 -6.30
CA CYS A 221 -5.71 25.72 -5.56
C CYS A 221 -6.97 24.91 -5.88
N VAL A 222 -6.84 23.89 -6.71
CA VAL A 222 -7.96 23.06 -7.14
C VAL A 222 -7.84 21.67 -6.54
N ALA A 223 -8.95 21.16 -5.98
CA ALA A 223 -8.97 19.82 -5.43
C ALA A 223 -8.99 18.75 -6.54
N GLY A 224 -8.08 17.79 -6.43
CA GLY A 224 -8.05 16.59 -7.26
C GLY A 224 -8.46 15.35 -6.49
N ASP A 225 -8.50 14.21 -7.18
CA ASP A 225 -8.96 12.92 -6.67
C ASP A 225 -7.92 11.80 -6.84
N LEU A 226 -6.67 12.16 -7.12
CA LEU A 226 -5.54 11.27 -7.42
C LEU A 226 -5.67 10.50 -8.74
N THR A 227 -6.66 10.83 -9.58
CA THR A 227 -6.86 10.18 -10.87
C THR A 227 -6.41 11.06 -12.04
N GLN A 228 -6.06 10.44 -13.17
CA GLN A 228 -5.75 11.18 -14.39
C GLN A 228 -6.97 12.01 -14.86
N ARG A 229 -8.18 11.49 -14.70
CA ARG A 229 -9.41 12.23 -15.05
C ARG A 229 -9.60 13.46 -14.17
N GLY A 230 -9.38 13.32 -12.83
CA GLY A 230 -9.47 14.45 -11.90
C GLY A 230 -8.43 15.52 -12.21
N GLY A 231 -7.20 15.13 -12.53
CA GLY A 231 -6.16 16.05 -12.99
C GLY A 231 -6.53 16.80 -14.27
N PHE A 232 -7.13 16.09 -15.25
CA PHE A 232 -7.63 16.71 -16.48
C PHE A 232 -8.74 17.74 -16.19
N GLN A 233 -9.68 17.41 -15.33
CA GLN A 233 -10.78 18.32 -14.95
C GLN A 233 -10.26 19.54 -14.20
N ALA A 234 -9.37 19.35 -13.22
CA ALA A 234 -8.77 20.42 -12.44
C ALA A 234 -7.96 21.40 -13.33
N MET A 235 -7.19 20.87 -14.28
CA MET A 235 -6.44 21.70 -15.20
C MET A 235 -7.35 22.55 -16.10
N ASN A 236 -8.47 22.02 -16.60
CA ASN A 236 -9.42 22.80 -17.36
C ASN A 236 -9.99 23.97 -16.53
N GLN A 237 -10.29 23.77 -15.24
CA GLN A 237 -10.73 24.85 -14.34
C GLN A 237 -9.65 25.95 -14.22
N LEU A 238 -8.39 25.55 -14.08
CA LEU A 238 -7.27 26.50 -13.99
C LEU A 238 -7.06 27.28 -15.30
N LEU A 239 -7.23 26.65 -16.44
CA LEU A 239 -7.10 27.28 -17.75
C LEU A 239 -8.27 28.20 -18.10
N ASP A 240 -9.44 28.02 -17.47
CA ASP A 240 -10.61 28.89 -17.63
C ASP A 240 -10.57 30.15 -16.76
N LEU A 241 -9.55 30.31 -15.88
CA LEU A 241 -9.38 31.50 -15.07
C LEU A 241 -9.06 32.72 -15.96
N PRO A 242 -9.50 33.95 -15.57
CA PRO A 242 -9.17 35.17 -16.29
C PRO A 242 -7.66 35.41 -16.47
N GLN A 243 -6.87 34.94 -15.52
CA GLN A 243 -5.41 34.90 -15.58
C GLN A 243 -4.96 33.47 -15.28
N PRO A 244 -4.79 32.62 -16.29
CA PRO A 244 -4.32 31.25 -16.09
C PRO A 244 -2.95 31.20 -15.42
N PRO A 245 -2.64 30.14 -14.67
CA PRO A 245 -1.30 29.95 -14.10
C PRO A 245 -0.27 29.74 -15.21
N SER A 246 0.97 30.15 -14.94
CA SER A 246 2.10 29.88 -15.84
C SER A 246 2.82 28.57 -15.49
N ALA A 247 2.54 28.01 -14.34
CA ALA A 247 3.00 26.68 -13.94
C ALA A 247 1.95 25.99 -13.06
N VAL A 248 1.87 24.67 -13.15
CA VAL A 248 0.94 23.86 -12.36
C VAL A 248 1.70 22.72 -11.69
N VAL A 249 1.53 22.59 -10.39
CA VAL A 249 2.03 21.47 -9.59
C VAL A 249 0.86 20.53 -9.32
N ALA A 250 1.01 19.25 -9.65
CA ALA A 250 0.03 18.22 -9.32
C ALA A 250 0.53 17.36 -8.14
N CYS A 251 -0.37 16.98 -7.25
CA CYS A 251 -0.02 16.21 -6.06
C CYS A 251 0.48 14.80 -6.37
N ASN A 252 0.15 14.21 -7.53
CA ASN A 252 0.69 12.95 -8.02
C ASN A 252 0.80 12.91 -9.55
N ASP A 253 1.51 11.90 -10.06
CA ASP A 253 1.82 11.74 -11.48
C ASP A 253 0.57 11.54 -12.34
N LEU A 254 -0.41 10.77 -11.87
CA LEU A 254 -1.66 10.56 -12.61
C LEU A 254 -2.39 11.87 -12.87
N MET A 255 -2.51 12.72 -11.86
CA MET A 255 -3.11 14.04 -12.05
C MET A 255 -2.25 14.94 -12.94
N ALA A 256 -0.91 14.85 -12.85
CA ALA A 256 0.00 15.57 -13.75
C ALA A 256 -0.21 15.15 -15.20
N LEU A 257 -0.28 13.85 -15.50
CA LEU A 257 -0.59 13.34 -16.83
C LEU A 257 -1.97 13.82 -17.34
N GLY A 258 -2.95 13.87 -16.45
CA GLY A 258 -4.27 14.44 -16.76
C GLY A 258 -4.18 15.93 -17.11
N ALA A 259 -3.45 16.70 -16.30
CA ALA A 259 -3.25 18.13 -16.53
C ALA A 259 -2.52 18.41 -17.85
N ILE A 260 -1.46 17.67 -18.16
CA ILE A 260 -0.76 17.74 -19.45
C ILE A 260 -1.73 17.48 -20.61
N GLY A 261 -2.54 16.43 -20.53
CA GLY A 261 -3.53 16.12 -21.55
C GLY A 261 -4.59 17.22 -21.74
N ALA A 262 -4.99 17.93 -20.68
CA ALA A 262 -5.90 19.07 -20.75
C ALA A 262 -5.24 20.28 -21.43
N ALA A 263 -3.99 20.61 -21.07
CA ALA A 263 -3.22 21.69 -21.69
C ALA A 263 -3.04 21.46 -23.19
N GLN A 264 -2.63 20.25 -23.58
CA GLN A 264 -2.44 19.87 -24.98
C GLN A 264 -3.75 19.98 -25.81
N ARG A 265 -4.89 19.59 -25.24
CA ARG A 265 -6.19 19.76 -25.92
C ARG A 265 -6.60 21.22 -26.11
N ARG A 266 -6.06 22.13 -25.32
CA ARG A 266 -6.22 23.59 -25.47
C ARG A 266 -5.18 24.20 -26.40
N GLY A 267 -4.32 23.38 -27.02
CA GLY A 267 -3.27 23.82 -27.93
C GLY A 267 -2.02 24.35 -27.26
N LEU A 268 -1.88 24.15 -25.94
CA LEU A 268 -0.70 24.57 -25.18
C LEU A 268 0.40 23.52 -25.26
N ALA A 269 1.63 23.98 -25.44
CA ALA A 269 2.83 23.15 -25.41
C ALA A 269 3.46 23.22 -24.01
N VAL A 270 3.24 22.18 -23.21
CA VAL A 270 3.78 22.10 -21.85
C VAL A 270 5.30 22.21 -21.87
N GLY A 271 5.85 23.14 -21.07
CA GLY A 271 7.27 23.47 -21.03
C GLY A 271 7.68 24.61 -21.96
N HIS A 272 6.76 25.15 -22.73
CA HIS A 272 6.99 26.29 -23.63
C HIS A 272 6.02 27.46 -23.41
N ASP A 273 4.74 27.17 -23.10
CA ASP A 273 3.67 28.17 -22.93
C ASP A 273 3.40 28.48 -21.47
#